data_93777e6ff9a8286ef55a4f12a312c59a
#
_entry.id   93777e6ff9a8286ef55a4f12a312c59a
#
_cell.length_a   1.000
_cell.length_b   1.000
_cell.length_c   1.000
_cell.angle_alpha   90.00
_cell.angle_beta   90.00
_cell.angle_gamma   90.00
#
_symmetry.space_group_name_H-M   'P 1'
#
loop_
_entity.id
_entity.type
_entity.pdbx_description
1 polymer ?
#
loop_
_entity_poly.entity_id
_entity_poly.type
_entity_poly.pdbx_seq_one_letter_code
_entity_poly.pdbx_strand_id
1 'polypeptide(L)'
;MNYFIFLIFLISLFINSINYELSQDRIKKLDEIINSLMKLAKLKTVGFIITNSTNTIYQNIYGEIDKVTTKSPFILGSVSKSFTALGLLNLNISLNQTLNKYDLNDYINEKDAKDITISELLNHSSGLDSFSSHCIYNKGYFNYSNYGFALLGKIIEKETKKKYEDYMLEKIFKPLNMTNTHASYHPDIIDSYDFFLGFRTKYGNIEKEIGEGFYVPAGFISSSVEDMGNYLRFYLNKSEENQKYVKQMTETNFSVGYNLNYGMGMIIQKKNGQTIYHHNGDTNSFSSKLVIYPELDIGFFIVTNTRDSLCLGPREEFFEAIENYLILDSFDGFDNSSFFFNHFTYDIIFLFIIAIPLTYLIITIIRKIKLKKYSWFIGIKGKIIFGFDLFILVIAPIVFIIIFYTVNPTIKMAIDMIRDLKFIIFAPSSILFFIFLIKLGYFFTYNKLFNKYDLSNRNIENMDLDYIGVEE
;
A
#
# COMPACT_ATOMS: atom_id res chain seq x y z
N MET A 1 8.59 -7.51 57.30
CA MET A 1 8.97 -7.80 55.89
C MET A 1 7.94 -8.68 55.17
N ASN A 2 7.39 -9.71 55.83
CA ASN A 2 6.43 -10.64 55.18
C ASN A 2 5.05 -10.03 54.86
N TYR A 3 4.52 -9.11 55.67
CA TYR A 3 3.22 -8.47 55.38
C TYR A 3 3.24 -7.51 54.19
N PHE A 4 4.35 -6.82 54.00
CA PHE A 4 4.50 -5.88 52.89
C PHE A 4 4.64 -6.63 51.54
N ILE A 5 5.38 -7.73 51.55
CA ILE A 5 5.51 -8.61 50.37
C ILE A 5 4.16 -9.30 50.03
N PHE A 6 3.43 -9.73 51.04
CA PHE A 6 2.10 -10.30 50.90
C PHE A 6 1.06 -9.27 50.41
N LEU A 7 1.16 -8.03 50.84
CA LEU A 7 0.32 -6.93 50.36
C LEU A 7 0.65 -6.56 48.90
N ILE A 8 1.93 -6.53 48.54
CA ILE A 8 2.36 -6.32 47.14
C ILE A 8 1.90 -7.49 46.27
N PHE A 9 1.97 -8.74 46.80
CA PHE A 9 1.46 -9.91 46.08
C PHE A 9 -0.07 -9.90 45.95
N LEU A 10 -0.81 -9.49 46.95
CA LEU A 10 -2.25 -9.26 46.88
C LEU A 10 -2.59 -8.11 45.90
N ILE A 11 -1.87 -7.00 45.97
CA ILE A 11 -2.06 -5.88 45.02
C ILE A 11 -1.72 -6.33 43.60
N SER A 12 -0.69 -7.17 43.40
CA SER A 12 -0.37 -7.73 42.08
C SER A 12 -1.43 -8.72 41.58
N LEU A 13 -2.06 -9.48 42.50
CA LEU A 13 -3.22 -10.34 42.16
C LEU A 13 -4.48 -9.54 41.81
N PHE A 14 -4.68 -8.39 42.47
CA PHE A 14 -5.78 -7.47 42.14
C PHE A 14 -5.53 -6.68 40.84
N ILE A 15 -4.28 -6.35 40.52
CA ILE A 15 -3.91 -5.69 39.29
C ILE A 15 -4.06 -6.65 38.07
N ASN A 16 -3.92 -7.98 38.29
CA ASN A 16 -4.06 -8.99 37.24
C ASN A 16 -5.51 -9.35 36.85
N SER A 17 -6.53 -8.65 37.35
CA SER A 17 -7.93 -8.90 37.02
C SER A 17 -8.72 -7.61 36.70
N ILE A 18 -8.05 -6.59 36.20
CA ILE A 18 -8.79 -5.48 35.55
C ILE A 18 -9.28 -6.00 34.23
N ASN A 19 -10.48 -6.57 34.20
CA ASN A 19 -11.18 -6.84 32.97
C ASN A 19 -11.39 -5.49 32.25
N TYR A 20 -10.79 -5.32 31.11
CA TYR A 20 -11.05 -4.15 30.28
C TYR A 20 -12.51 -4.17 29.85
N GLU A 21 -13.27 -3.20 30.30
CA GLU A 21 -14.68 -3.02 29.95
C GLU A 21 -14.87 -1.66 29.29
N LEU A 22 -15.61 -1.63 28.21
CA LEU A 22 -16.10 -0.40 27.62
C LEU A 22 -17.50 -0.11 28.19
N SER A 23 -17.62 0.94 29.00
CA SER A 23 -18.95 1.43 29.42
C SER A 23 -19.76 1.89 28.20
N GLN A 24 -21.08 1.93 28.32
CA GLN A 24 -21.95 2.40 27.25
C GLN A 24 -21.61 3.84 26.81
N ASP A 25 -21.19 4.68 27.75
CA ASP A 25 -20.75 6.05 27.42
C ASP A 25 -19.45 6.06 26.63
N ARG A 26 -18.50 5.16 26.92
CA ARG A 26 -17.26 5.01 26.15
C ARG A 26 -17.54 4.45 24.75
N ILE A 27 -18.45 3.50 24.61
CA ILE A 27 -18.89 2.98 23.31
C ILE A 27 -19.51 4.11 22.48
N LYS A 28 -20.45 4.88 23.06
CA LYS A 28 -21.07 6.01 22.37
C LYS A 28 -20.03 7.04 21.92
N LYS A 29 -19.06 7.35 22.77
CA LYS A 29 -17.97 8.26 22.44
C LYS A 29 -17.08 7.71 21.30
N LEU A 30 -16.78 6.42 21.33
CA LEU A 30 -16.04 5.72 20.26
C LEU A 30 -16.79 5.83 18.90
N ASP A 31 -18.10 5.61 18.93
CA ASP A 31 -18.95 5.75 17.73
C ASP A 31 -18.91 7.18 17.16
N GLU A 32 -18.99 8.18 18.04
CA GLU A 32 -18.88 9.59 17.66
C GLU A 32 -17.51 9.90 17.04
N ILE A 33 -16.43 9.40 17.63
CA ILE A 33 -15.06 9.56 17.13
C ILE A 33 -14.93 8.91 15.74
N ILE A 34 -15.30 7.63 15.60
CA ILE A 34 -15.20 6.91 14.34
C ILE A 34 -16.00 7.63 13.24
N ASN A 35 -17.25 7.99 13.51
CA ASN A 35 -18.10 8.67 12.52
C ASN A 35 -17.56 10.04 12.13
N SER A 36 -16.97 10.78 13.07
CA SER A 36 -16.37 12.08 12.80
C SER A 36 -15.11 11.93 11.93
N LEU A 37 -14.24 11.01 12.30
CA LEU A 37 -13.00 10.73 11.58
C LEU A 37 -13.27 10.15 10.18
N MET A 38 -14.29 9.29 10.02
CA MET A 38 -14.71 8.79 8.72
C MET A 38 -15.08 9.90 7.74
N LYS A 39 -15.82 10.91 8.21
CA LYS A 39 -16.19 12.07 7.39
C LYS A 39 -14.95 12.85 6.97
N LEU A 40 -14.03 13.08 7.90
CA LEU A 40 -12.78 13.80 7.65
C LEU A 40 -11.88 13.04 6.68
N ALA A 41 -11.68 11.75 6.90
CA ALA A 41 -10.85 10.87 6.07
C ALA A 41 -11.58 10.39 4.80
N LYS A 42 -12.83 10.81 4.57
CA LYS A 42 -13.69 10.39 3.43
C LYS A 42 -13.79 8.87 3.28
N LEU A 43 -13.79 8.14 4.40
CA LEU A 43 -13.94 6.70 4.41
C LEU A 43 -15.39 6.32 4.13
N LYS A 44 -15.61 5.29 3.30
CA LYS A 44 -16.96 4.85 2.91
C LYS A 44 -17.54 3.85 3.90
N THR A 45 -16.72 2.89 4.31
CA THR A 45 -17.12 1.86 5.28
C THR A 45 -15.96 1.58 6.21
N VAL A 46 -16.26 1.45 7.50
CA VAL A 46 -15.30 1.00 8.51
C VAL A 46 -15.91 -0.15 9.27
N GLY A 47 -15.17 -1.25 9.36
CA GLY A 47 -15.45 -2.37 10.26
C GLY A 47 -14.55 -2.30 11.49
N PHE A 48 -15.12 -2.50 12.66
CA PHE A 48 -14.40 -2.44 13.92
C PHE A 48 -14.83 -3.56 14.87
N ILE A 49 -13.86 -4.16 15.55
CA ILE A 49 -14.08 -5.09 16.67
C ILE A 49 -13.00 -4.90 17.73
N ILE A 50 -13.41 -5.00 18.99
CA ILE A 50 -12.54 -5.14 20.15
C ILE A 50 -12.98 -6.34 20.98
N THR A 51 -12.03 -7.12 21.45
CA THR A 51 -12.26 -8.36 22.20
C THR A 51 -11.22 -8.53 23.31
N ASN A 52 -11.56 -9.26 24.35
CA ASN A 52 -10.60 -9.87 25.29
C ASN A 52 -10.39 -11.36 24.93
N SER A 53 -9.68 -12.09 25.78
CA SER A 53 -9.40 -13.51 25.58
C SER A 53 -10.65 -14.41 25.55
N THR A 54 -11.80 -13.95 26.07
CA THR A 54 -13.02 -14.74 26.22
C THR A 54 -14.18 -14.26 25.38
N ASN A 55 -14.37 -12.93 25.25
CA ASN A 55 -15.58 -12.34 24.69
C ASN A 55 -15.28 -11.21 23.72
N THR A 56 -16.19 -11.00 22.78
CA THR A 56 -16.28 -9.75 22.03
C THR A 56 -16.82 -8.66 22.96
N ILE A 57 -16.05 -7.59 23.16
CA ILE A 57 -16.44 -6.43 23.98
C ILE A 57 -17.36 -5.52 23.18
N TYR A 58 -16.98 -5.23 21.94
CA TYR A 58 -17.77 -4.42 21.02
C TYR A 58 -17.39 -4.69 19.57
N GLN A 59 -18.39 -4.65 18.69
CA GLN A 59 -18.16 -4.70 17.23
C GLN A 59 -19.22 -3.90 16.49
N ASN A 60 -18.85 -3.27 15.40
CA ASN A 60 -19.77 -2.51 14.57
C ASN A 60 -19.25 -2.35 13.12
N ILE A 61 -20.18 -2.02 12.22
CA ILE A 61 -19.90 -1.52 10.88
C ILE A 61 -20.44 -0.10 10.78
N TYR A 62 -19.63 0.81 10.26
CA TYR A 62 -19.96 2.22 10.06
C TYR A 62 -19.94 2.53 8.57
N GLY A 63 -20.80 3.44 8.13
CA GLY A 63 -20.87 3.96 6.75
C GLY A 63 -22.22 3.79 6.09
N GLU A 64 -22.30 4.13 4.81
CA GLU A 64 -23.55 4.28 4.04
C GLU A 64 -23.94 3.01 3.25
N ILE A 65 -23.24 1.88 3.44
CA ILE A 65 -23.49 0.68 2.63
C ILE A 65 -24.50 -0.24 3.33
N ASP A 66 -25.74 -0.20 2.89
CA ASP A 66 -26.89 -0.91 3.48
C ASP A 66 -26.73 -2.44 3.58
N LYS A 67 -25.76 -3.03 2.87
CA LYS A 67 -25.60 -4.50 2.78
C LYS A 67 -24.38 -5.03 3.53
N VAL A 68 -23.54 -4.18 4.11
CA VAL A 68 -22.32 -4.61 4.82
C VAL A 68 -22.64 -4.92 6.27
N THR A 69 -22.25 -6.09 6.73
CA THR A 69 -22.45 -6.55 8.11
C THR A 69 -21.11 -6.96 8.74
N THR A 70 -21.10 -7.26 10.03
CA THR A 70 -19.92 -7.78 10.74
C THR A 70 -19.42 -9.12 10.18
N LYS A 71 -20.24 -9.80 9.35
CA LYS A 71 -19.89 -11.05 8.65
C LYS A 71 -19.38 -10.84 7.23
N SER A 72 -19.45 -9.61 6.74
CA SER A 72 -18.95 -9.29 5.40
C SER A 72 -17.43 -9.33 5.37
N PRO A 73 -16.81 -10.06 4.42
CA PRO A 73 -15.36 -10.15 4.36
C PRO A 73 -14.75 -8.88 3.74
N PHE A 74 -13.61 -8.45 4.30
CA PHE A 74 -12.75 -7.38 3.82
C PHE A 74 -11.38 -7.94 3.49
N ILE A 75 -10.71 -7.42 2.46
CA ILE A 75 -9.33 -7.80 2.16
C ILE A 75 -8.42 -7.22 3.25
N LEU A 76 -7.63 -8.10 3.87
CA LEU A 76 -6.84 -7.79 5.05
C LEU A 76 -5.54 -7.05 4.76
N GLY A 77 -5.10 -6.99 3.48
CA GLY A 77 -3.75 -6.53 3.19
C GLY A 77 -2.70 -7.38 3.91
N SER A 78 -1.62 -6.74 4.32
CA SER A 78 -0.48 -7.43 4.94
C SER A 78 -0.75 -8.10 6.29
N VAL A 79 -1.90 -7.89 6.91
CA VAL A 79 -2.36 -8.72 8.05
C VAL A 79 -2.45 -10.20 7.65
N SER A 80 -2.66 -10.50 6.36
CA SER A 80 -2.61 -11.86 5.79
C SER A 80 -1.33 -12.61 6.13
N LYS A 81 -0.21 -11.92 6.29
CA LYS A 81 1.10 -12.52 6.59
C LYS A 81 1.10 -13.29 7.91
N SER A 82 0.41 -12.80 8.91
CA SER A 82 0.32 -13.48 10.21
C SER A 82 -0.40 -14.82 10.09
N PHE A 83 -1.42 -14.93 9.26
CA PHE A 83 -2.10 -16.18 8.97
C PHE A 83 -1.19 -17.17 8.23
N THR A 84 -0.45 -16.69 7.24
CA THR A 84 0.52 -17.52 6.50
C THR A 84 1.61 -18.05 7.42
N ALA A 85 2.12 -17.22 8.31
CA ALA A 85 3.09 -17.64 9.33
C ALA A 85 2.52 -18.73 10.25
N LEU A 86 1.31 -18.53 10.75
CA LEU A 86 0.60 -19.53 11.57
C LEU A 86 0.39 -20.85 10.80
N GLY A 87 -0.04 -20.76 9.53
CA GLY A 87 -0.19 -21.93 8.66
C GLY A 87 1.12 -22.69 8.47
N LEU A 88 2.23 -21.98 8.28
CA LEU A 88 3.54 -22.60 8.14
C LEU A 88 4.03 -23.26 9.44
N LEU A 89 3.87 -22.59 10.58
CA LEU A 89 4.22 -23.14 11.91
C LEU A 89 3.41 -24.39 12.24
N ASN A 90 2.16 -24.47 11.79
CA ASN A 90 1.33 -25.66 11.96
C ASN A 90 1.87 -26.90 11.24
N LEU A 91 2.72 -26.76 10.22
CA LEU A 91 3.39 -27.87 9.54
C LEU A 91 4.48 -28.53 10.39
N ASN A 92 4.94 -27.85 11.45
CA ASN A 92 6.02 -28.34 12.32
C ASN A 92 7.32 -28.70 11.56
N ILE A 93 7.63 -27.95 10.50
CA ILE A 93 8.87 -28.10 9.71
C ILE A 93 10.00 -27.24 10.29
N SER A 94 11.25 -27.58 9.97
CA SER A 94 12.40 -26.78 10.38
C SER A 94 12.43 -25.44 9.65
N LEU A 95 12.40 -24.34 10.38
CA LEU A 95 12.49 -22.97 9.83
C LEU A 95 13.89 -22.64 9.27
N ASN A 96 14.92 -23.39 9.65
CA ASN A 96 16.28 -23.27 9.10
C ASN A 96 16.44 -24.02 7.78
N GLN A 97 15.39 -24.69 7.30
CA GLN A 97 15.40 -25.37 6.02
C GLN A 97 15.50 -24.34 4.89
N THR A 98 16.43 -24.57 3.95
CA THR A 98 16.58 -23.73 2.75
C THR A 98 15.55 -24.08 1.68
N LEU A 99 15.30 -23.13 0.77
CA LEU A 99 14.23 -23.22 -0.21
C LEU A 99 14.46 -24.30 -1.28
N ASN A 100 15.69 -24.71 -1.52
CA ASN A 100 16.03 -25.73 -2.52
C ASN A 100 15.41 -27.10 -2.24
N LYS A 101 14.94 -27.36 -1.02
CA LYS A 101 14.18 -28.57 -0.68
C LYS A 101 12.84 -28.65 -1.43
N TYR A 102 12.29 -27.53 -1.88
CA TYR A 102 10.87 -27.42 -2.25
C TYR A 102 10.59 -27.30 -3.74
N ASP A 103 11.53 -27.55 -4.63
CA ASP A 103 11.32 -27.42 -6.08
C ASP A 103 10.51 -26.14 -6.45
N LEU A 104 11.12 -25.00 -6.18
CA LEU A 104 10.55 -23.67 -6.43
C LEU A 104 11.19 -22.99 -7.66
N ASN A 105 11.74 -23.76 -8.61
CA ASN A 105 12.53 -23.27 -9.74
C ASN A 105 11.75 -22.28 -10.64
N ASP A 106 10.42 -22.40 -10.71
CA ASP A 106 9.57 -21.48 -11.44
C ASP A 106 9.45 -20.10 -10.77
N TYR A 107 9.82 -20.00 -9.51
CA TYR A 107 9.63 -18.80 -8.67
C TYR A 107 10.92 -18.16 -8.21
N ILE A 108 11.99 -18.92 -8.02
CA ILE A 108 13.29 -18.42 -7.55
C ILE A 108 14.43 -19.19 -8.21
N ASN A 109 15.54 -18.53 -8.50
CA ASN A 109 16.69 -19.20 -9.08
C ASN A 109 17.36 -20.14 -8.06
N GLU A 110 18.05 -21.18 -8.58
CA GLU A 110 18.65 -22.24 -7.77
C GLU A 110 19.69 -21.74 -6.77
N LYS A 111 20.46 -20.71 -7.12
CA LYS A 111 21.48 -20.11 -6.24
C LYS A 111 20.83 -19.52 -5.00
N ASP A 112 19.84 -18.67 -5.17
CA ASP A 112 19.14 -18.01 -4.07
C ASP A 112 18.31 -19.01 -3.26
N ALA A 113 17.73 -20.03 -3.91
CA ALA A 113 17.01 -21.10 -3.24
C ALA A 113 17.90 -21.94 -2.31
N LYS A 114 19.20 -22.12 -2.62
CA LYS A 114 20.17 -22.81 -1.75
C LYS A 114 20.59 -21.98 -0.54
N ASP A 115 20.51 -20.69 -0.61
CA ASP A 115 21.00 -19.78 0.42
C ASP A 115 19.90 -19.30 1.38
N ILE A 116 18.70 -19.05 0.88
CA ILE A 116 17.60 -18.49 1.67
C ILE A 116 16.88 -19.57 2.48
N THR A 117 16.64 -19.28 3.76
CA THR A 117 15.86 -20.12 4.68
C THR A 117 14.42 -19.67 4.85
N ILE A 118 13.56 -20.55 5.33
CA ILE A 118 12.15 -20.23 5.66
C ILE A 118 12.09 -19.13 6.73
N SER A 119 12.97 -19.18 7.74
CA SER A 119 13.05 -18.16 8.80
C SER A 119 13.31 -16.77 8.23
N GLU A 120 14.21 -16.67 7.24
CA GLU A 120 14.55 -15.38 6.60
C GLU A 120 13.42 -14.82 5.74
N LEU A 121 12.56 -15.68 5.19
CA LEU A 121 11.33 -15.20 4.53
C LEU A 121 10.33 -14.67 5.55
N LEU A 122 10.13 -15.38 6.67
CA LEU A 122 9.17 -15.03 7.71
C LEU A 122 9.47 -13.69 8.39
N ASN A 123 10.76 -13.36 8.58
CA ASN A 123 11.21 -12.14 9.25
C ASN A 123 11.76 -11.06 8.32
N HIS A 124 11.60 -11.24 6.99
CA HIS A 124 12.04 -10.28 5.99
C HIS A 124 13.54 -9.98 5.95
N SER A 125 14.39 -10.98 6.25
CA SER A 125 15.86 -10.84 6.22
C SER A 125 16.53 -11.58 5.06
N SER A 126 15.75 -12.10 4.11
CA SER A 126 16.23 -12.89 2.98
C SER A 126 16.99 -12.08 1.90
N GLY A 127 16.83 -10.77 1.86
CA GLY A 127 17.35 -9.91 0.80
C GLY A 127 16.51 -9.86 -0.47
N LEU A 128 15.38 -10.59 -0.52
CA LEU A 128 14.47 -10.56 -1.67
C LEU A 128 13.81 -9.18 -1.82
N ASP A 129 13.64 -8.77 -3.07
CA ASP A 129 12.81 -7.61 -3.41
C ASP A 129 11.37 -7.78 -2.95
N SER A 130 10.66 -6.69 -2.80
CA SER A 130 9.29 -6.71 -2.28
C SER A 130 8.34 -7.51 -3.18
N PHE A 131 8.56 -7.52 -4.50
CA PHE A 131 7.61 -8.06 -5.48
C PHE A 131 8.25 -8.85 -6.61
N SER A 132 9.52 -9.19 -6.46
CA SER A 132 10.22 -10.01 -7.46
C SER A 132 11.15 -11.02 -6.81
N SER A 133 11.53 -12.04 -7.59
CA SER A 133 12.47 -13.07 -7.18
C SER A 133 13.93 -12.60 -7.05
N HIS A 134 14.21 -11.33 -7.30
CA HIS A 134 15.56 -10.81 -7.29
C HIS A 134 16.02 -10.48 -5.86
N CYS A 135 17.20 -11.00 -5.50
CA CYS A 135 17.90 -10.55 -4.30
C CYS A 135 18.66 -9.27 -4.60
N ILE A 136 18.01 -8.13 -4.36
CA ILE A 136 18.60 -6.80 -4.60
C ILE A 136 19.15 -6.16 -3.32
N TYR A 137 18.88 -6.75 -2.16
CA TYR A 137 19.32 -6.29 -0.86
C TYR A 137 20.27 -7.28 -0.21
N ASN A 138 21.07 -6.82 0.73
CA ASN A 138 21.94 -7.69 1.49
C ASN A 138 21.13 -8.58 2.43
N LYS A 139 21.35 -9.88 2.35
CA LYS A 139 20.83 -10.87 3.28
C LYS A 139 21.27 -10.55 4.71
N GLY A 140 20.39 -10.80 5.68
CA GLY A 140 20.64 -10.48 7.09
C GLY A 140 20.29 -9.03 7.48
N TYR A 141 19.73 -8.22 6.56
CA TYR A 141 19.13 -6.92 6.85
C TYR A 141 17.64 -6.98 6.61
N PHE A 142 16.89 -6.22 7.39
CA PHE A 142 15.44 -6.15 7.21
C PHE A 142 15.09 -5.49 5.87
N ASN A 143 14.40 -6.25 5.04
CA ASN A 143 13.83 -5.75 3.80
C ASN A 143 12.46 -6.39 3.54
N TYR A 144 11.41 -5.61 3.71
CA TYR A 144 10.04 -6.09 3.60
C TYR A 144 9.73 -6.67 2.23
N SER A 145 9.40 -7.98 2.17
CA SER A 145 9.16 -8.70 0.94
C SER A 145 7.81 -9.40 0.93
N ASN A 146 6.90 -8.93 0.07
CA ASN A 146 5.66 -9.65 -0.23
C ASN A 146 5.94 -10.93 -1.02
N TYR A 147 6.96 -10.90 -1.89
CA TYR A 147 7.39 -12.06 -2.64
C TYR A 147 7.83 -13.20 -1.72
N GLY A 148 8.55 -12.88 -0.66
CA GLY A 148 8.95 -13.87 0.37
C GLY A 148 7.74 -14.59 0.97
N PHE A 149 6.68 -13.87 1.32
CA PHE A 149 5.45 -14.48 1.85
C PHE A 149 4.66 -15.25 0.80
N ALA A 150 4.68 -14.84 -0.47
CA ALA A 150 4.13 -15.62 -1.56
C ALA A 150 4.85 -16.97 -1.71
N LEU A 151 6.18 -16.99 -1.58
CA LEU A 151 6.97 -18.24 -1.56
C LEU A 151 6.62 -19.13 -0.36
N LEU A 152 6.35 -18.56 0.84
CA LEU A 152 5.88 -19.34 1.98
C LEU A 152 4.56 -20.07 1.69
N GLY A 153 3.65 -19.43 0.96
CA GLY A 153 2.44 -20.09 0.47
C GLY A 153 2.76 -21.28 -0.45
N LYS A 154 3.72 -21.13 -1.35
CA LYS A 154 4.16 -22.24 -2.21
C LYS A 154 4.83 -23.36 -1.42
N ILE A 155 5.57 -23.05 -0.36
CA ILE A 155 6.14 -24.07 0.54
C ILE A 155 5.02 -24.85 1.22
N ILE A 156 3.97 -24.20 1.71
CA ILE A 156 2.80 -24.88 2.27
C ILE A 156 2.17 -25.84 1.24
N GLU A 157 2.00 -25.40 -0.01
CA GLU A 157 1.47 -26.26 -1.07
C GLU A 157 2.36 -27.47 -1.37
N LYS A 158 3.69 -27.27 -1.43
CA LYS A 158 4.66 -28.35 -1.70
C LYS A 158 4.73 -29.38 -0.56
N GLU A 159 4.69 -28.93 0.70
CA GLU A 159 4.72 -29.84 1.86
C GLU A 159 3.40 -30.61 2.01
N THR A 160 2.27 -29.97 1.80
CA THR A 160 0.95 -30.56 2.07
C THR A 160 0.33 -31.27 0.87
N LYS A 161 0.80 -30.99 -0.34
CA LYS A 161 0.18 -31.40 -1.62
C LYS A 161 -1.27 -30.91 -1.77
N LYS A 162 -1.64 -29.86 -1.04
CA LYS A 162 -2.94 -29.18 -1.12
C LYS A 162 -2.74 -27.79 -1.68
N LYS A 163 -3.79 -27.20 -2.26
CA LYS A 163 -3.79 -25.77 -2.55
C LYS A 163 -3.69 -24.97 -1.23
N TYR A 164 -3.06 -23.81 -1.29
CA TYR A 164 -2.91 -22.94 -0.13
C TYR A 164 -4.24 -22.63 0.55
N GLU A 165 -5.27 -22.31 -0.25
CA GLU A 165 -6.63 -22.01 0.24
C GLU A 165 -7.26 -23.17 1.01
N ASP A 166 -7.15 -24.41 0.49
CA ASP A 166 -7.72 -25.61 1.11
C ASP A 166 -7.03 -25.92 2.44
N TYR A 167 -5.70 -25.79 2.46
CA TYR A 167 -4.91 -25.99 3.69
C TYR A 167 -5.29 -24.97 4.76
N MET A 168 -5.33 -23.67 4.40
CA MET A 168 -5.67 -22.61 5.35
C MET A 168 -7.09 -22.75 5.89
N LEU A 169 -8.04 -23.11 5.03
CA LEU A 169 -9.41 -23.39 5.45
C LEU A 169 -9.47 -24.54 6.48
N GLU A 170 -8.81 -25.66 6.18
CA GLU A 170 -8.86 -26.86 7.02
C GLU A 170 -8.10 -26.70 8.34
N LYS A 171 -6.90 -26.12 8.30
CA LYS A 171 -5.95 -26.13 9.41
C LYS A 171 -5.95 -24.87 10.25
N ILE A 172 -6.44 -23.76 9.71
CA ILE A 172 -6.40 -22.46 10.39
C ILE A 172 -7.81 -21.92 10.59
N PHE A 173 -8.57 -21.71 9.53
CA PHE A 173 -9.85 -20.99 9.65
C PHE A 173 -10.94 -21.81 10.36
N LYS A 174 -11.13 -23.07 10.00
CA LYS A 174 -12.11 -23.94 10.67
C LYS A 174 -11.83 -24.13 12.17
N PRO A 175 -10.59 -24.47 12.60
CA PRO A 175 -10.29 -24.59 14.02
C PRO A 175 -10.50 -23.30 14.82
N LEU A 176 -10.34 -22.14 14.19
CA LEU A 176 -10.55 -20.81 14.79
C LEU A 176 -11.99 -20.30 14.64
N ASN A 177 -12.93 -21.11 14.11
CA ASN A 177 -14.31 -20.71 13.80
C ASN A 177 -14.41 -19.46 12.89
N MET A 178 -13.51 -19.33 11.93
CA MET A 178 -13.45 -18.23 10.97
C MET A 178 -14.18 -18.62 9.68
N THR A 179 -15.52 -18.60 9.72
CA THR A 179 -16.37 -19.14 8.63
C THR A 179 -16.54 -18.19 7.44
N ASN A 180 -16.22 -16.91 7.62
CA ASN A 180 -16.29 -15.87 6.60
C ASN A 180 -14.87 -15.37 6.22
N THR A 181 -13.89 -16.29 6.28
CA THR A 181 -12.50 -16.01 5.97
C THR A 181 -12.03 -16.89 4.83
N HIS A 182 -11.40 -16.28 3.83
CA HIS A 182 -11.01 -16.94 2.59
C HIS A 182 -9.56 -16.62 2.24
N ALA A 183 -8.78 -17.68 1.96
CA ALA A 183 -7.38 -17.57 1.46
C ALA A 183 -7.31 -17.78 -0.06
N SER A 184 -8.35 -17.35 -0.77
CA SER A 184 -8.43 -17.42 -2.22
C SER A 184 -8.82 -16.08 -2.79
N TYR A 185 -8.26 -15.78 -3.95
CA TYR A 185 -8.64 -14.62 -4.73
C TYR A 185 -9.38 -15.10 -5.97
N HIS A 186 -10.66 -15.42 -5.80
CA HIS A 186 -11.54 -15.79 -6.91
C HIS A 186 -12.43 -14.60 -7.28
N PRO A 187 -12.43 -14.17 -8.55
CA PRO A 187 -13.37 -13.16 -9.03
C PRO A 187 -14.82 -13.46 -8.64
N ASP A 188 -15.21 -14.74 -8.72
CA ASP A 188 -16.58 -15.18 -8.40
C ASP A 188 -16.97 -14.96 -6.93
N ILE A 189 -16.02 -15.11 -5.99
CA ILE A 189 -16.25 -14.79 -4.58
C ILE A 189 -16.40 -13.27 -4.41
N ILE A 190 -15.58 -12.50 -5.12
CA ILE A 190 -15.62 -11.04 -5.09
C ILE A 190 -16.88 -10.53 -5.78
N ASP A 191 -17.29 -11.13 -6.88
CA ASP A 191 -18.50 -10.75 -7.63
C ASP A 191 -19.79 -11.12 -6.90
N SER A 192 -19.75 -12.13 -6.02
CA SER A 192 -20.92 -12.49 -5.17
C SER A 192 -21.19 -11.46 -4.07
N TYR A 193 -20.23 -10.56 -3.80
CA TYR A 193 -20.36 -9.52 -2.79
C TYR A 193 -20.23 -8.15 -3.46
N ASP A 194 -21.32 -7.46 -3.75
CA ASP A 194 -21.39 -6.12 -4.36
C ASP A 194 -20.56 -5.04 -3.62
N PHE A 195 -20.08 -5.32 -2.42
CA PHE A 195 -19.35 -4.40 -1.55
C PHE A 195 -17.82 -4.53 -1.57
N PHE A 196 -17.28 -5.51 -2.31
CA PHE A 196 -15.82 -5.60 -2.53
C PHE A 196 -15.26 -4.50 -3.43
N LEU A 197 -16.05 -3.49 -3.72
CA LEU A 197 -15.60 -2.30 -4.40
C LEU A 197 -14.80 -1.46 -3.39
N GLY A 198 -13.47 -1.51 -3.51
CA GLY A 198 -12.62 -0.58 -2.81
C GLY A 198 -12.70 0.81 -3.42
N PHE A 199 -12.63 1.82 -2.58
CA PHE A 199 -12.76 3.23 -2.99
C PHE A 199 -11.42 3.93 -2.90
N ARG A 200 -11.13 4.78 -3.88
CA ARG A 200 -10.05 5.76 -3.80
C ARG A 200 -10.62 7.13 -3.52
N THR A 201 -10.11 7.80 -2.49
CA THR A 201 -10.66 9.05 -2.00
C THR A 201 -10.45 10.22 -2.95
N LYS A 202 -9.37 10.24 -3.75
CA LYS A 202 -8.97 11.44 -4.48
C LYS A 202 -9.85 11.76 -5.70
N TYR A 203 -10.31 10.75 -6.43
CA TYR A 203 -11.11 10.95 -7.67
C TYR A 203 -12.46 10.25 -7.62
N GLY A 204 -12.84 9.70 -6.47
CA GLY A 204 -14.15 9.05 -6.29
C GLY A 204 -14.38 7.80 -7.16
N ASN A 205 -13.33 7.30 -7.80
CA ASN A 205 -13.43 6.12 -8.64
C ASN A 205 -13.50 4.87 -7.76
N ILE A 206 -14.55 4.12 -7.95
CA ILE A 206 -14.72 2.78 -7.40
C ILE A 206 -13.88 1.85 -8.26
N GLU A 207 -12.87 1.23 -7.68
CA GLU A 207 -12.07 0.22 -8.36
C GLU A 207 -12.26 -1.13 -7.69
N LYS A 208 -12.54 -2.13 -8.53
CA LYS A 208 -12.50 -3.53 -8.10
C LYS A 208 -11.04 -3.89 -7.79
N GLU A 209 -10.79 -4.41 -6.59
CA GLU A 209 -9.47 -4.93 -6.25
C GLU A 209 -9.18 -6.15 -7.14
N ILE A 210 -8.08 -6.08 -7.89
CA ILE A 210 -7.57 -7.19 -8.68
C ILE A 210 -6.30 -7.66 -8.00
N GLY A 211 -6.38 -8.80 -7.28
CA GLY A 211 -5.22 -9.46 -6.71
C GLY A 211 -4.68 -10.54 -7.63
N GLU A 212 -3.43 -10.86 -7.46
CA GLU A 212 -2.83 -12.03 -8.07
C GLU A 212 -2.85 -13.17 -7.05
N GLY A 213 -3.36 -14.35 -7.46
CA GLY A 213 -3.47 -15.53 -6.59
C GLY A 213 -2.15 -15.93 -5.92
N PHE A 214 -1.01 -15.65 -6.60
CA PHE A 214 0.33 -15.85 -6.05
C PHE A 214 0.58 -15.04 -4.77
N TYR A 215 0.03 -13.82 -4.66
CA TYR A 215 0.23 -12.93 -3.50
C TYR A 215 -0.84 -13.05 -2.42
N VAL A 216 -1.77 -14.01 -2.51
CA VAL A 216 -2.77 -14.25 -1.44
C VAL A 216 -2.10 -14.46 -0.08
N PRO A 217 -1.01 -15.24 0.06
CA PRO A 217 -0.32 -15.42 1.34
C PRO A 217 0.31 -14.14 1.90
N ALA A 218 0.56 -13.15 1.06
CA ALA A 218 1.21 -11.90 1.43
C ALA A 218 0.23 -10.77 1.76
N GLY A 219 -1.00 -10.78 1.16
CA GLY A 219 -1.85 -9.60 1.27
C GLY A 219 -3.30 -9.71 0.79
N PHE A 220 -3.77 -10.88 0.38
CA PHE A 220 -5.10 -11.01 -0.21
C PHE A 220 -5.99 -12.05 0.47
N ILE A 221 -5.73 -12.42 1.73
CA ILE A 221 -6.71 -13.09 2.57
C ILE A 221 -7.82 -12.08 2.83
N SER A 222 -9.07 -12.53 2.71
CA SER A 222 -10.24 -11.75 3.12
C SER A 222 -10.86 -12.35 4.37
N SER A 223 -11.35 -11.50 5.28
CA SER A 223 -11.98 -11.92 6.53
C SER A 223 -13.02 -10.92 7.00
N SER A 224 -13.99 -11.42 7.75
CA SER A 224 -15.00 -10.59 8.39
C SER A 224 -14.51 -10.00 9.72
N VAL A 225 -15.16 -8.94 10.15
CA VAL A 225 -14.89 -8.32 11.46
C VAL A 225 -15.09 -9.34 12.59
N GLU A 226 -16.15 -10.14 12.52
CA GLU A 226 -16.48 -11.17 13.49
C GLU A 226 -15.42 -12.27 13.57
N ASP A 227 -14.93 -12.75 12.42
CA ASP A 227 -13.86 -13.75 12.34
C ASP A 227 -12.52 -13.20 12.87
N MET A 228 -12.23 -11.92 12.60
CA MET A 228 -11.05 -11.28 13.16
C MET A 228 -11.08 -11.19 14.68
N GLY A 229 -12.27 -11.12 15.28
CA GLY A 229 -12.44 -11.28 16.73
C GLY A 229 -11.99 -12.66 17.22
N ASN A 230 -12.31 -13.74 16.49
CA ASN A 230 -11.83 -15.09 16.79
C ASN A 230 -10.30 -15.17 16.68
N TYR A 231 -9.72 -14.52 15.67
CA TYR A 231 -8.27 -14.46 15.48
C TYR A 231 -7.56 -13.67 16.58
N LEU A 232 -8.12 -12.56 17.03
CA LEU A 232 -7.61 -11.81 18.19
C LEU A 232 -7.63 -12.66 19.47
N ARG A 233 -8.71 -13.42 19.70
CA ARG A 233 -8.79 -14.34 20.85
C ARG A 233 -7.76 -15.45 20.79
N PHE A 234 -7.37 -15.93 19.61
CA PHE A 234 -6.25 -16.86 19.48
C PHE A 234 -4.96 -16.31 20.09
N TYR A 235 -4.62 -15.04 19.86
CA TYR A 235 -3.43 -14.41 20.47
C TYR A 235 -3.56 -14.19 21.97
N LEU A 236 -4.75 -13.84 22.45
CA LEU A 236 -5.00 -13.51 23.84
C LEU A 236 -5.22 -14.75 24.72
N ASN A 237 -5.62 -15.88 24.12
CA ASN A 237 -5.86 -17.12 24.83
C ASN A 237 -4.60 -17.66 25.50
N LYS A 238 -4.69 -17.94 26.81
CA LYS A 238 -3.56 -18.41 27.62
C LYS A 238 -3.33 -19.93 27.55
N SER A 239 -4.06 -20.68 26.72
CA SER A 239 -3.82 -22.12 26.53
C SER A 239 -2.39 -22.37 26.04
N GLU A 240 -1.77 -23.44 26.49
CA GLU A 240 -0.41 -23.83 26.07
C GLU A 240 -0.31 -24.02 24.56
N GLU A 241 -1.36 -24.57 23.97
CA GLU A 241 -1.45 -24.81 22.53
C GLU A 241 -1.33 -23.52 21.73
N ASN A 242 -2.15 -22.51 22.06
CA ASN A 242 -2.13 -21.22 21.35
C ASN A 242 -0.83 -20.46 21.66
N GLN A 243 -0.41 -20.43 22.93
CA GLN A 243 0.78 -19.71 23.35
C GLN A 243 2.07 -20.27 22.72
N LYS A 244 2.12 -21.55 22.40
CA LYS A 244 3.22 -22.14 21.63
C LYS A 244 3.44 -21.41 20.30
N TYR A 245 2.35 -21.18 19.54
CA TYR A 245 2.42 -20.46 18.25
C TYR A 245 2.68 -18.98 18.43
N VAL A 246 1.97 -18.34 19.36
CA VAL A 246 2.12 -16.90 19.64
C VAL A 246 3.57 -16.58 20.01
N LYS A 247 4.20 -17.36 20.90
CA LYS A 247 5.62 -17.22 21.27
C LYS A 247 6.54 -17.38 20.06
N GLN A 248 6.35 -18.40 19.25
CA GLN A 248 7.15 -18.58 18.04
C GLN A 248 7.04 -17.38 17.09
N MET A 249 5.84 -16.85 16.91
CA MET A 249 5.58 -15.71 16.03
C MET A 249 6.17 -14.41 16.55
N THR A 250 6.30 -14.23 17.87
CA THR A 250 6.66 -12.95 18.48
C THR A 250 8.05 -12.92 19.11
N GLU A 251 8.56 -14.04 19.64
CA GLU A 251 9.87 -14.11 20.29
C GLU A 251 11.01 -14.30 19.28
N THR A 252 10.77 -15.04 18.18
CA THR A 252 11.72 -15.14 17.09
C THR A 252 11.56 -13.94 16.17
N ASN A 253 12.29 -12.86 16.45
CA ASN A 253 12.08 -11.59 15.79
C ASN A 253 13.39 -10.98 15.30
N PHE A 254 13.26 -10.03 14.36
CA PHE A 254 14.34 -9.29 13.74
C PHE A 254 14.17 -7.80 14.05
N SER A 255 15.24 -7.13 14.49
CA SER A 255 15.18 -5.70 14.79
C SER A 255 15.00 -4.86 13.53
N VAL A 256 13.97 -4.04 13.52
CA VAL A 256 13.63 -3.13 12.41
C VAL A 256 14.05 -1.69 12.71
N GLY A 257 14.22 -1.37 13.99
CA GLY A 257 14.58 -0.04 14.44
C GLY A 257 14.38 0.12 15.94
N TYR A 258 14.40 1.36 16.41
CA TYR A 258 14.25 1.66 17.81
C TYR A 258 12.90 1.19 18.36
N ASN A 259 12.92 0.27 19.34
CA ASN A 259 11.74 -0.36 19.95
C ASN A 259 10.79 -1.11 19.00
N LEU A 260 11.24 -1.42 17.78
CA LEU A 260 10.47 -2.15 16.79
C LEU A 260 11.21 -3.42 16.36
N ASN A 261 10.54 -4.53 16.44
CA ASN A 261 10.99 -5.81 15.91
C ASN A 261 9.95 -6.39 14.97
N TYR A 262 10.37 -7.17 13.99
CA TYR A 262 9.47 -7.94 13.15
C TYR A 262 9.62 -9.43 13.48
N GLY A 263 8.53 -10.03 13.89
CA GLY A 263 8.45 -11.47 14.13
C GLY A 263 8.05 -12.23 12.87
N MET A 264 7.23 -13.24 13.01
CA MET A 264 6.72 -14.00 11.88
C MET A 264 5.34 -13.45 11.46
N GLY A 265 5.34 -12.46 10.55
CA GLY A 265 4.13 -11.81 10.06
C GLY A 265 3.48 -10.84 11.05
N MET A 266 4.19 -10.42 12.10
CA MET A 266 3.73 -9.47 13.12
C MET A 266 4.86 -8.50 13.49
N ILE A 267 4.51 -7.25 13.75
CA ILE A 267 5.39 -6.25 14.34
C ILE A 267 5.24 -6.32 15.87
N ILE A 268 6.36 -6.33 16.55
CA ILE A 268 6.46 -6.31 18.00
C ILE A 268 7.01 -4.96 18.42
N GLN A 269 6.24 -4.20 19.16
CA GLN A 269 6.60 -2.87 19.63
C GLN A 269 6.53 -2.79 21.14
N LYS A 270 7.48 -2.05 21.75
CA LYS A 270 7.37 -1.63 23.15
C LYS A 270 7.03 -0.14 23.21
N LYS A 271 5.86 0.20 23.73
CA LYS A 271 5.36 1.57 23.86
C LYS A 271 4.73 1.74 25.26
N ASN A 272 5.14 2.77 26.00
CA ASN A 272 4.61 3.07 27.34
C ASN A 272 4.65 1.90 28.33
N GLY A 273 5.70 1.08 28.27
CA GLY A 273 5.88 -0.09 29.14
C GLY A 273 5.04 -1.31 28.76
N GLN A 274 4.19 -1.22 27.73
CA GLN A 274 3.39 -2.32 27.19
C GLN A 274 4.06 -2.97 25.98
N THR A 275 3.91 -4.27 25.84
CA THR A 275 4.23 -4.97 24.59
C THR A 275 3.01 -4.94 23.67
N ILE A 276 3.21 -4.58 22.43
CA ILE A 276 2.15 -4.49 21.42
C ILE A 276 2.53 -5.42 20.26
N TYR A 277 1.61 -6.30 19.88
CA TYR A 277 1.69 -7.02 18.63
C TYR A 277 0.73 -6.37 17.65
N HIS A 278 1.23 -5.95 16.51
CA HIS A 278 0.38 -5.28 15.53
C HIS A 278 0.85 -5.54 14.09
N HIS A 279 -0.04 -5.35 13.15
CA HIS A 279 0.30 -5.24 11.74
C HIS A 279 -0.72 -4.37 11.02
N ASN A 280 -0.23 -3.47 10.16
CA ASN A 280 -1.07 -2.74 9.24
C ASN A 280 -1.26 -3.56 7.96
N GLY A 281 -2.40 -3.43 7.32
CA GLY A 281 -2.70 -4.06 6.05
C GLY A 281 -3.15 -3.05 5.01
N ASP A 282 -2.52 -3.10 3.85
CA ASP A 282 -2.85 -2.23 2.73
C ASP A 282 -2.91 -2.99 1.42
N THR A 283 -3.94 -2.67 0.64
CA THR A 283 -4.06 -3.01 -0.77
C THR A 283 -4.30 -1.74 -1.57
N ASN A 284 -4.74 -1.84 -2.82
CA ASN A 284 -5.07 -0.64 -3.60
C ASN A 284 -6.31 0.09 -3.10
N SER A 285 -7.21 -0.60 -2.39
CA SER A 285 -8.52 -0.07 -2.03
C SER A 285 -8.93 -0.36 -0.59
N PHE A 286 -8.20 -1.21 0.13
CA PHE A 286 -8.47 -1.57 1.52
C PHE A 286 -7.32 -1.17 2.41
N SER A 287 -7.66 -0.81 3.64
CA SER A 287 -6.68 -0.60 4.71
C SER A 287 -7.19 -1.24 5.99
N SER A 288 -6.29 -1.85 6.74
CA SER A 288 -6.63 -2.50 8.00
C SER A 288 -5.53 -2.31 9.05
N LYS A 289 -5.90 -2.49 10.31
CA LYS A 289 -4.94 -2.55 11.43
C LYS A 289 -5.40 -3.59 12.43
N LEU A 290 -4.52 -4.51 12.76
CA LEU A 290 -4.65 -5.50 13.83
C LEU A 290 -3.73 -5.08 14.97
N VAL A 291 -4.25 -5.02 16.20
CA VAL A 291 -3.50 -4.63 17.40
C VAL A 291 -3.87 -5.52 18.58
N ILE A 292 -2.85 -5.98 19.30
CA ILE A 292 -3.01 -6.84 20.48
C ILE A 292 -2.14 -6.30 21.59
N TYR A 293 -2.73 -6.13 22.78
CA TYR A 293 -2.10 -5.77 24.05
C TYR A 293 -2.21 -6.97 25.00
N PRO A 294 -1.24 -7.90 24.99
CA PRO A 294 -1.35 -9.16 25.76
C PRO A 294 -1.42 -8.94 27.26
N GLU A 295 -0.76 -7.90 27.79
CA GLU A 295 -0.75 -7.57 29.21
C GLU A 295 -2.08 -6.95 29.69
N LEU A 296 -2.82 -6.31 28.78
CA LEU A 296 -4.14 -5.71 29.06
C LEU A 296 -5.29 -6.67 28.75
N ASP A 297 -4.99 -7.85 28.20
CA ASP A 297 -5.98 -8.83 27.72
C ASP A 297 -6.99 -8.20 26.75
N ILE A 298 -6.52 -7.37 25.81
CA ILE A 298 -7.33 -6.80 24.75
C ILE A 298 -6.67 -6.89 23.40
N GLY A 299 -7.52 -7.02 22.39
CA GLY A 299 -7.12 -6.87 20.99
C GLY A 299 -8.24 -6.20 20.20
N PHE A 300 -7.87 -5.43 19.20
CA PHE A 300 -8.83 -4.84 18.28
C PHE A 300 -8.38 -4.95 16.83
N PHE A 301 -9.36 -4.96 15.97
CA PHE A 301 -9.17 -4.92 14.53
C PHE A 301 -10.06 -3.85 13.93
N ILE A 302 -9.48 -3.09 13.02
CA ILE A 302 -10.17 -2.08 12.26
C ILE A 302 -9.84 -2.23 10.78
N VAL A 303 -10.85 -2.07 9.93
CA VAL A 303 -10.70 -2.21 8.48
C VAL A 303 -11.58 -1.20 7.76
N THR A 304 -11.10 -0.72 6.63
CA THR A 304 -11.89 0.10 5.72
C THR A 304 -11.70 -0.36 4.28
N ASN A 305 -12.76 -0.25 3.49
CA ASN A 305 -12.72 -0.46 2.04
C ASN A 305 -12.36 0.83 1.29
N THR A 306 -11.68 1.74 1.94
CA THR A 306 -11.25 3.01 1.33
C THR A 306 -9.78 3.21 1.57
N ARG A 307 -9.03 3.50 0.51
CA ARG A 307 -7.63 3.85 0.60
C ARG A 307 -7.31 5.09 -0.22
N ASP A 308 -6.51 5.97 0.34
CA ASP A 308 -5.84 7.04 -0.39
C ASP A 308 -4.36 6.69 -0.55
N SER A 309 -3.99 6.27 -1.76
CA SER A 309 -2.61 5.86 -2.05
C SER A 309 -1.61 7.02 -2.04
N LEU A 310 -2.09 8.25 -2.17
CA LEU A 310 -1.26 9.46 -2.18
C LEU A 310 -1.19 10.14 -0.80
N CYS A 311 -2.11 9.82 0.11
CA CYS A 311 -2.22 10.42 1.43
C CYS A 311 -2.36 9.33 2.51
N LEU A 312 -1.26 8.67 2.83
CA LEU A 312 -1.24 7.61 3.86
C LEU A 312 -1.41 8.17 5.28
N GLY A 313 -0.92 9.39 5.53
CA GLY A 313 -0.94 10.02 6.86
C GLY A 313 -2.32 10.04 7.53
N PRO A 314 -3.38 10.55 6.88
CA PRO A 314 -4.71 10.66 7.51
C PRO A 314 -5.32 9.33 7.95
N ARG A 315 -4.98 8.24 7.27
CA ARG A 315 -5.42 6.91 7.67
C ARG A 315 -4.68 6.40 8.89
N GLU A 316 -3.37 6.61 8.96
CA GLU A 316 -2.57 6.22 10.12
C GLU A 316 -3.01 7.02 11.34
N GLU A 317 -3.23 8.31 11.19
CA GLU A 317 -3.79 9.18 12.22
C GLU A 317 -5.20 8.71 12.64
N PHE A 318 -6.04 8.26 11.71
CA PHE A 318 -7.35 7.67 12.01
C PHE A 318 -7.22 6.43 12.91
N PHE A 319 -6.35 5.49 12.55
CA PHE A 319 -6.13 4.29 13.33
C PHE A 319 -5.49 4.59 14.69
N GLU A 320 -4.55 5.53 14.73
CA GLU A 320 -3.87 5.95 15.95
C GLU A 320 -4.80 6.69 16.91
N ALA A 321 -5.68 7.54 16.40
CA ALA A 321 -6.67 8.23 17.23
C ALA A 321 -7.63 7.27 17.95
N ILE A 322 -8.07 6.21 17.24
CA ILE A 322 -8.91 5.17 17.84
C ILE A 322 -8.11 4.37 18.88
N GLU A 323 -6.87 3.98 18.56
CA GLU A 323 -5.99 3.28 19.49
C GLU A 323 -5.74 4.10 20.77
N ASN A 324 -5.41 5.39 20.64
CA ASN A 324 -5.18 6.28 21.77
C ASN A 324 -6.45 6.43 22.64
N TYR A 325 -7.61 6.56 22.00
CA TYR A 325 -8.87 6.60 22.76
C TYR A 325 -9.12 5.31 23.54
N LEU A 326 -8.92 4.16 22.93
CA LEU A 326 -9.14 2.86 23.57
C LEU A 326 -8.19 2.61 24.74
N ILE A 327 -6.91 2.95 24.59
CA ILE A 327 -5.85 2.58 25.53
C ILE A 327 -5.57 3.67 26.57
N LEU A 328 -5.57 4.94 26.15
CA LEU A 328 -5.17 6.07 26.99
C LEU A 328 -6.36 6.89 27.49
N ASP A 329 -7.57 6.54 27.06
CA ASP A 329 -8.79 7.32 27.28
C ASP A 329 -8.64 8.80 26.87
N SER A 330 -7.73 9.07 25.92
CA SER A 330 -7.43 10.39 25.42
C SER A 330 -7.81 10.51 23.95
N PHE A 331 -8.52 11.56 23.65
CA PHE A 331 -8.80 11.97 22.30
C PHE A 331 -8.46 13.46 22.19
N ASP A 332 -7.21 13.75 21.80
CA ASP A 332 -6.71 15.12 21.68
C ASP A 332 -7.23 15.86 20.46
N GLY A 333 -8.26 15.29 19.81
CA GLY A 333 -8.78 15.79 18.55
C GLY A 333 -7.95 15.28 17.38
N PHE A 334 -8.52 15.41 16.19
CA PHE A 334 -7.84 15.13 14.94
C PHE A 334 -7.33 16.47 14.41
N ASP A 335 -6.01 16.57 14.15
CA ASP A 335 -5.47 17.77 13.53
C ASP A 335 -5.88 17.82 12.05
N ASN A 336 -7.01 18.49 11.82
CA ASN A 336 -7.54 18.71 10.47
C ASN A 336 -6.55 19.43 9.55
N SER A 337 -5.54 20.11 10.10
CA SER A 337 -4.59 20.89 9.31
C SER A 337 -3.68 19.98 8.50
N SER A 338 -3.21 18.89 9.07
CA SER A 338 -2.33 17.94 8.35
C SER A 338 -3.08 17.23 7.23
N PHE A 339 -4.33 16.83 7.48
CA PHE A 339 -5.19 16.18 6.49
C PHE A 339 -5.50 17.10 5.31
N PHE A 340 -6.00 18.30 5.61
CA PHE A 340 -6.33 19.29 4.59
C PHE A 340 -5.07 19.72 3.82
N PHE A 341 -3.97 19.96 4.55
CA PHE A 341 -2.71 20.41 3.95
C PHE A 341 -2.12 19.33 3.01
N ASN A 342 -2.15 18.06 3.40
CA ASN A 342 -1.65 16.99 2.56
C ASN A 342 -2.46 16.86 1.28
N HIS A 343 -3.79 16.76 1.35
CA HIS A 343 -4.65 16.71 0.16
C HIS A 343 -4.50 17.93 -0.73
N PHE A 344 -4.54 19.13 -0.13
CA PHE A 344 -4.42 20.39 -0.85
C PHE A 344 -3.05 20.55 -1.53
N THR A 345 -1.97 20.15 -0.84
CA THR A 345 -0.61 20.22 -1.38
C THR A 345 -0.45 19.30 -2.59
N TYR A 346 -0.93 18.06 -2.52
CA TYR A 346 -0.89 17.14 -3.66
C TYR A 346 -1.74 17.63 -4.82
N ASP A 347 -2.92 18.20 -4.57
CA ASP A 347 -3.76 18.75 -5.61
C ASP A 347 -3.11 19.96 -6.30
N ILE A 348 -2.46 20.83 -5.53
CA ILE A 348 -1.69 21.96 -6.07
C ILE A 348 -0.51 21.46 -6.90
N ILE A 349 0.30 20.54 -6.38
CA ILE A 349 1.44 19.95 -7.11
C ILE A 349 0.95 19.34 -8.42
N PHE A 350 -0.14 18.57 -8.38
CA PHE A 350 -0.74 17.96 -9.57
C PHE A 350 -1.23 19.00 -10.58
N LEU A 351 -1.87 20.06 -10.09
CA LEU A 351 -2.33 21.17 -10.91
C LEU A 351 -1.15 21.88 -11.61
N PHE A 352 -0.03 22.10 -10.91
CA PHE A 352 1.17 22.69 -11.52
C PHE A 352 1.82 21.76 -12.56
N ILE A 353 1.90 20.46 -12.27
CA ILE A 353 2.46 19.47 -13.19
C ILE A 353 1.71 19.46 -14.54
N ILE A 354 0.39 19.69 -14.52
CA ILE A 354 -0.44 19.78 -15.73
C ILE A 354 -0.44 21.21 -16.31
N ALA A 355 -0.56 22.23 -15.46
CA ALA A 355 -0.71 23.62 -15.90
C ALA A 355 0.53 24.15 -16.62
N ILE A 356 1.73 23.76 -16.21
CA ILE A 356 2.98 24.23 -16.83
C ILE A 356 3.07 23.79 -18.31
N PRO A 357 2.96 22.50 -18.65
CA PRO A 357 2.96 22.05 -20.06
C PRO A 357 1.80 22.64 -20.87
N LEU A 358 0.61 22.72 -20.27
CA LEU A 358 -0.57 23.29 -20.93
C LEU A 358 -0.37 24.78 -21.24
N THR A 359 0.16 25.55 -20.29
CA THR A 359 0.50 26.97 -20.48
C THR A 359 1.53 27.13 -21.60
N TYR A 360 2.55 26.28 -21.62
CA TYR A 360 3.57 26.29 -22.67
C TYR A 360 2.94 25.96 -24.04
N LEU A 361 2.03 25.01 -24.12
CA LEU A 361 1.23 24.71 -25.33
C LEU A 361 0.44 25.93 -25.81
N ILE A 362 -0.30 26.56 -24.89
CA ILE A 362 -1.12 27.76 -25.18
C ILE A 362 -0.23 28.89 -25.70
N ILE A 363 0.90 29.17 -25.04
CA ILE A 363 1.86 30.21 -25.48
C ILE A 363 2.38 29.88 -26.89
N THR A 364 2.69 28.62 -27.17
CA THR A 364 3.18 28.18 -28.48
C THR A 364 2.11 28.41 -29.57
N ILE A 365 0.86 28.10 -29.29
CA ILE A 365 -0.28 28.34 -30.20
C ILE A 365 -0.53 29.85 -30.40
N ILE A 366 -0.54 30.65 -29.32
CA ILE A 366 -0.76 32.09 -29.40
C ILE A 366 0.36 32.76 -30.20
N ARG A 367 1.61 32.36 -29.96
CA ARG A 367 2.75 32.87 -30.74
C ARG A 367 2.63 32.53 -32.22
N LYS A 368 2.13 31.33 -32.53
CA LYS A 368 1.81 30.95 -33.91
C LYS A 368 0.80 31.89 -34.56
N ILE A 369 -0.33 32.14 -33.85
CA ILE A 369 -1.42 32.92 -34.40
C ILE A 369 -1.06 34.40 -34.52
N LYS A 370 -0.39 34.99 -33.50
CA LYS A 370 -0.14 36.44 -33.47
C LYS A 370 1.12 36.90 -34.20
N LEU A 371 2.17 36.10 -34.23
CA LEU A 371 3.47 36.65 -34.62
C LEU A 371 3.85 36.40 -36.05
N LYS A 372 3.09 35.61 -36.86
CA LYS A 372 3.45 35.30 -38.24
C LYS A 372 5.00 35.25 -38.57
N LYS A 373 5.87 35.42 -37.56
CA LYS A 373 7.33 35.45 -37.64
C LYS A 373 7.94 34.14 -37.20
N TYR A 374 8.34 33.33 -38.18
CA TYR A 374 8.97 32.01 -37.96
C TYR A 374 10.51 32.05 -37.94
N SER A 375 11.10 33.18 -37.63
CA SER A 375 12.56 33.36 -37.61
C SER A 375 13.31 32.44 -36.60
N TRP A 376 12.57 31.75 -35.74
CA TRP A 376 13.13 30.87 -34.72
C TRP A 376 13.81 29.61 -35.28
N PHE A 377 13.43 29.20 -36.48
CA PHE A 377 13.95 27.95 -37.06
C PHE A 377 15.03 28.21 -38.11
N ILE A 378 15.37 29.47 -38.35
CA ILE A 378 16.35 29.87 -39.37
C ILE A 378 17.74 29.99 -38.76
N GLY A 379 18.76 29.40 -39.40
CA GLY A 379 20.14 29.47 -38.97
C GLY A 379 20.51 28.58 -37.80
N ILE A 380 21.74 28.78 -37.28
CA ILE A 380 22.32 27.98 -36.20
C ILE A 380 21.53 28.11 -34.90
N LYS A 381 21.03 29.32 -34.56
CA LYS A 381 20.23 29.57 -33.38
C LYS A 381 18.92 28.76 -33.37
N GLY A 382 18.22 28.70 -34.54
CA GLY A 382 17.01 27.93 -34.66
C GLY A 382 17.24 26.42 -34.51
N LYS A 383 18.34 25.90 -35.04
CA LYS A 383 18.72 24.48 -34.91
C LYS A 383 19.05 24.14 -33.44
N ILE A 384 19.72 25.04 -32.70
CA ILE A 384 20.02 24.86 -31.27
C ILE A 384 18.72 24.85 -30.46
N ILE A 385 17.81 25.79 -30.70
CA ILE A 385 16.51 25.85 -30.00
C ILE A 385 15.70 24.58 -30.29
N PHE A 386 15.66 24.13 -31.55
CA PHE A 386 14.96 22.88 -31.92
C PHE A 386 15.58 21.65 -31.24
N GLY A 387 16.92 21.57 -31.16
CA GLY A 387 17.60 20.50 -30.43
C GLY A 387 17.27 20.50 -28.93
N PHE A 388 17.18 21.68 -28.33
CA PHE A 388 16.81 21.86 -26.94
C PHE A 388 15.32 21.47 -26.69
N ASP A 389 14.44 21.91 -27.58
CA ASP A 389 13.02 21.50 -27.55
C ASP A 389 12.87 19.98 -27.70
N LEU A 390 13.61 19.36 -28.62
CA LEU A 390 13.63 17.91 -28.81
C LEU A 390 14.06 17.20 -27.52
N PHE A 391 15.12 17.69 -26.89
CA PHE A 391 15.61 17.11 -25.65
C PHE A 391 14.57 17.22 -24.53
N ILE A 392 14.06 18.42 -24.24
CA ILE A 392 13.14 18.65 -23.12
C ILE A 392 11.75 18.03 -23.36
N LEU A 393 11.24 18.15 -24.61
CA LEU A 393 9.85 17.76 -24.88
C LEU A 393 9.67 16.28 -25.22
N VAL A 394 10.73 15.60 -25.62
CA VAL A 394 10.67 14.19 -26.06
C VAL A 394 11.67 13.32 -25.32
N ILE A 395 12.96 13.65 -25.41
CA ILE A 395 14.01 12.75 -24.90
C ILE A 395 13.96 12.66 -23.37
N ALA A 396 13.90 13.77 -22.68
CA ALA A 396 13.90 13.78 -21.22
C ALA A 396 12.66 13.05 -20.63
N PRO A 397 11.43 13.26 -21.10
CA PRO A 397 10.28 12.47 -20.64
C PRO A 397 10.39 10.97 -20.94
N ILE A 398 10.90 10.60 -22.14
CA ILE A 398 11.08 9.19 -22.51
C ILE A 398 12.17 8.55 -21.62
N VAL A 399 13.31 9.21 -21.46
CA VAL A 399 14.40 8.73 -20.58
C VAL A 399 13.92 8.62 -19.13
N PHE A 400 13.13 9.59 -18.65
CA PHE A 400 12.55 9.56 -17.33
C PHE A 400 11.61 8.36 -17.18
N ILE A 401 10.73 8.11 -18.15
CA ILE A 401 9.82 6.96 -18.15
C ILE A 401 10.62 5.64 -18.17
N ILE A 402 11.64 5.54 -19.04
CA ILE A 402 12.47 4.34 -19.14
C ILE A 402 13.21 4.09 -17.82
N ILE A 403 13.89 5.10 -17.27
CA ILE A 403 14.59 4.99 -15.99
C ILE A 403 13.61 4.57 -14.90
N PHE A 404 12.43 5.19 -14.86
CA PHE A 404 11.42 4.90 -13.85
C PHE A 404 10.92 3.45 -13.92
N TYR A 405 10.77 2.89 -15.13
CA TYR A 405 10.30 1.52 -15.33
C TYR A 405 11.39 0.46 -15.25
N THR A 406 12.65 0.79 -15.55
CA THR A 406 13.72 -0.21 -15.71
C THR A 406 14.65 -0.30 -14.49
N VAL A 407 14.83 0.80 -13.76
CA VAL A 407 15.85 0.87 -12.70
C VAL A 407 15.38 0.27 -11.39
N ASN A 408 14.06 0.23 -11.12
CA ASN A 408 13.56 -0.35 -9.88
C ASN A 408 12.18 -1.04 -10.07
N PRO A 409 12.15 -2.39 -10.00
CA PRO A 409 10.89 -3.15 -10.07
C PRO A 409 9.85 -2.72 -9.04
N THR A 410 10.28 -2.32 -7.84
CA THR A 410 9.42 -1.81 -6.77
C THR A 410 8.73 -0.51 -7.16
N ILE A 411 9.46 0.38 -7.85
CA ILE A 411 8.89 1.64 -8.38
C ILE A 411 7.89 1.35 -9.48
N LYS A 412 8.22 0.43 -10.41
CA LYS A 412 7.28 0.00 -11.45
C LYS A 412 5.97 -0.47 -10.84
N MET A 413 6.05 -1.33 -9.84
CA MET A 413 4.88 -1.84 -9.17
C MET A 413 4.13 -0.76 -8.39
N ALA A 414 4.82 0.16 -7.71
CA ALA A 414 4.17 1.30 -7.06
C ALA A 414 3.37 2.13 -8.06
N ILE A 415 3.91 2.34 -9.28
CA ILE A 415 3.19 3.03 -10.37
C ILE A 415 2.00 2.20 -10.86
N ASP A 416 2.16 0.89 -10.95
CA ASP A 416 1.09 -0.02 -11.39
C ASP A 416 -0.02 -0.12 -10.33
N MET A 417 0.33 -0.10 -9.04
CA MET A 417 -0.61 -0.04 -7.92
C MET A 417 -1.29 1.32 -7.77
N ILE A 418 -0.64 2.41 -8.15
CA ILE A 418 -1.16 3.78 -8.03
C ILE A 418 -1.52 4.28 -9.43
N ARG A 419 -2.72 3.93 -9.91
CA ARG A 419 -3.20 4.38 -11.25
C ARG A 419 -3.08 5.88 -11.48
N ASP A 420 -3.31 6.67 -10.43
CA ASP A 420 -3.20 8.11 -10.48
C ASP A 420 -1.77 8.58 -10.75
N LEU A 421 -0.78 7.81 -10.27
CA LEU A 421 0.62 8.08 -10.56
C LEU A 421 0.96 7.87 -12.05
N LYS A 422 0.36 6.87 -12.71
CA LYS A 422 0.45 6.72 -14.17
C LYS A 422 -0.06 7.97 -14.87
N PHE A 423 -1.23 8.46 -14.48
CA PHE A 423 -1.81 9.67 -15.06
C PHE A 423 -0.92 10.89 -14.84
N ILE A 424 -0.37 11.06 -13.62
CA ILE A 424 0.55 12.15 -13.27
C ILE A 424 1.83 12.11 -14.12
N ILE A 425 2.32 10.91 -14.46
CA ILE A 425 3.55 10.74 -15.25
C ILE A 425 3.27 10.87 -16.76
N PHE A 426 2.23 10.20 -17.26
CA PHE A 426 1.98 10.10 -18.70
C PHE A 426 1.24 11.30 -19.30
N ALA A 427 0.34 11.96 -18.57
CA ALA A 427 -0.41 13.08 -19.11
C ALA A 427 0.48 14.27 -19.47
N PRO A 428 1.39 14.76 -18.61
CA PRO A 428 2.33 15.81 -18.97
C PRO A 428 3.25 15.42 -20.11
N SER A 429 3.76 14.18 -20.10
CA SER A 429 4.64 13.66 -21.17
C SER A 429 3.94 13.63 -22.52
N SER A 430 2.66 13.23 -22.54
CA SER A 430 1.83 13.24 -23.75
C SER A 430 1.59 14.66 -24.27
N ILE A 431 1.31 15.62 -23.39
CA ILE A 431 1.15 17.03 -23.76
C ILE A 431 2.45 17.59 -24.35
N LEU A 432 3.58 17.32 -23.72
CA LEU A 432 4.90 17.75 -24.20
C LEU A 432 5.24 17.15 -25.57
N PHE A 433 4.94 15.87 -25.75
CA PHE A 433 5.10 15.20 -27.06
C PHE A 433 4.22 15.82 -28.14
N PHE A 434 2.97 16.18 -27.82
CA PHE A 434 2.07 16.86 -28.76
C PHE A 434 2.58 18.26 -29.16
N ILE A 435 3.14 19.01 -28.22
CA ILE A 435 3.81 20.29 -28.49
C ILE A 435 4.98 20.09 -29.46
N PHE A 436 5.77 19.03 -29.25
CA PHE A 436 6.86 18.69 -30.13
C PHE A 436 6.40 18.37 -31.55
N LEU A 437 5.33 17.57 -31.73
CA LEU A 437 4.78 17.26 -33.05
C LEU A 437 4.31 18.52 -33.80
N ILE A 438 3.68 19.46 -33.10
CA ILE A 438 3.30 20.76 -33.66
C ILE A 438 4.54 21.52 -34.13
N LYS A 439 5.58 21.64 -33.31
CA LYS A 439 6.84 22.30 -33.66
C LYS A 439 7.57 21.59 -34.79
N LEU A 440 7.57 20.26 -34.82
CA LEU A 440 8.16 19.45 -35.90
C LEU A 440 7.45 19.70 -37.25
N GLY A 441 6.12 19.75 -37.26
CA GLY A 441 5.33 20.10 -38.41
C GLY A 441 5.73 21.47 -39.00
N TYR A 442 5.97 22.45 -38.13
CA TYR A 442 6.45 23.76 -38.57
C TYR A 442 7.86 23.73 -39.12
N PHE A 443 8.76 22.99 -38.47
CA PHE A 443 10.13 22.85 -38.93
C PHE A 443 10.20 22.30 -40.36
N PHE A 444 9.44 21.25 -40.67
CA PHE A 444 9.42 20.66 -42.02
C PHE A 444 8.77 21.58 -43.04
N THR A 445 7.67 22.22 -42.69
CA THR A 445 6.98 23.15 -43.61
C THR A 445 7.89 24.33 -43.95
N TYR A 446 8.58 24.85 -42.96
CA TYR A 446 9.49 25.98 -43.15
C TYR A 446 10.74 25.62 -43.96
N ASN A 447 11.37 24.48 -43.67
CA ASN A 447 12.52 24.01 -44.45
C ASN A 447 12.12 23.69 -45.90
N LYS A 448 10.92 23.19 -46.14
CA LYS A 448 10.43 22.99 -47.49
C LYS A 448 10.23 24.29 -48.27
N LEU A 449 9.72 25.32 -47.60
CA LEU A 449 9.60 26.65 -48.19
C LEU A 449 10.98 27.27 -48.39
N PHE A 450 11.89 27.19 -47.44
CA PHE A 450 13.23 27.74 -47.52
C PHE A 450 14.06 27.11 -48.64
N ASN A 451 14.06 25.80 -48.77
CA ASN A 451 14.75 25.10 -49.87
C ASN A 451 14.18 25.43 -51.25
N LYS A 452 12.90 25.76 -51.35
CA LYS A 452 12.27 26.18 -52.59
C LYS A 452 12.70 27.58 -53.03
N TYR A 453 13.04 28.48 -52.06
CA TYR A 453 13.51 29.85 -52.34
C TYR A 453 15.02 29.97 -52.45
N ASP A 454 15.81 29.12 -51.74
CA ASP A 454 17.29 29.13 -51.82
C ASP A 454 17.83 28.70 -53.20
N LEU A 455 17.05 27.96 -53.95
CA LEU A 455 17.38 27.57 -55.32
C LEU A 455 17.21 28.74 -56.33
N SER A 456 16.58 29.86 -55.94
CA SER A 456 16.28 30.99 -56.82
C SER A 456 17.06 32.28 -56.57
N ASN A 457 17.73 32.47 -55.40
CA ASN A 457 18.48 33.71 -55.12
C ASN A 457 19.56 33.53 -54.05
N ARG A 458 20.81 33.88 -54.40
CA ARG A 458 22.01 33.76 -53.52
C ARG A 458 22.27 34.95 -52.58
N ASN A 459 21.30 35.83 -52.29
CA ASN A 459 21.50 36.95 -51.35
C ASN A 459 20.44 36.94 -50.24
N ILE A 460 20.74 36.18 -49.19
CA ILE A 460 19.78 35.93 -48.11
C ILE A 460 20.00 36.88 -46.90
N GLU A 461 21.11 37.63 -46.84
CA GLU A 461 21.41 38.46 -45.63
C GLU A 461 20.49 39.69 -45.46
N ASN A 462 19.67 40.03 -46.49
CA ASN A 462 18.81 41.21 -46.47
C ASN A 462 17.36 40.93 -46.93
N MET A 463 16.84 39.72 -46.77
CA MET A 463 15.42 39.49 -47.04
C MET A 463 14.57 40.02 -45.92
N ASP A 464 13.94 41.15 -46.11
CA ASP A 464 12.78 41.60 -45.36
C ASP A 464 11.64 40.59 -45.55
N LEU A 465 11.19 39.96 -44.51
CA LEU A 465 10.15 38.90 -44.51
C LEU A 465 8.77 39.41 -44.94
N ASP A 466 8.63 40.71 -45.13
CA ASP A 466 7.40 41.35 -45.60
C ASP A 466 7.08 41.10 -47.11
N TYR A 467 8.03 40.45 -47.84
CA TYR A 467 7.86 40.21 -49.28
C TYR A 467 7.33 38.81 -49.66
N ILE A 468 7.13 37.95 -48.71
CA ILE A 468 6.49 36.66 -49.00
C ILE A 468 4.96 36.87 -48.79
N GLY A 469 4.30 37.43 -49.85
CA GLY A 469 2.89 37.72 -49.95
C GLY A 469 1.93 36.85 -49.10
N VAL A 470 1.79 37.23 -47.88
CA VAL A 470 0.63 36.92 -47.01
C VAL A 470 0.05 38.29 -46.68
N GLU A 471 -0.78 38.81 -47.61
CA GLU A 471 -1.68 39.92 -47.31
C GLU A 471 -2.46 39.65 -46.04
N GLU A 472 -2.69 40.69 -45.27
CA GLU A 472 -3.32 40.76 -43.96
C GLU A 472 -4.62 39.94 -43.80
#